data_2965719dae46795024943060c5ef8e6a
#
_entry.id   2965719dae46795024943060c5ef8e6a
#
_cell.length_a   1.000
_cell.length_b   1.000
_cell.length_c   1.000
_cell.angle_alpha   90.00
_cell.angle_beta   90.00
_cell.angle_gamma   90.00
#
_symmetry.space_group_name_H-M   'P 1'
#
loop_
_entity.id
_entity.type
_entity.pdbx_description
1 polymer ?
#
loop_
_entity_poly.entity_id
_entity_poly.type
_entity_poly.pdbx_seq_one_letter_code
_entity_poly.pdbx_strand_id
1 'polypeptide(L)'
;MTSVLIIGGGGMIGQKLASSYAKSETVSLLDMAFPENSDLNVKKILGSVSDASIMEKTLSELPGTIFYLASIVSGEAETNFSKGWDINVHAFWSFLAQIRDQYLKSEGQYKPKIIFTSSIAVFGSPFPNKISDDFLTAPRTSYGAQKVCCELMLNDFIRKGFCEGLAIRLPTICVRPGKPNLAASSFFSGIIREPLNGLKANLPVSTDVRHWHASPRSAVGFLRHAESLDRNAMTFNGALNMPGLSCTVEEQIEALRSIAGNEAVKLIEAKPDEK
;
A
#
# COMPACT_ATOMS: atom_id res chain seq x y z
N MET A 1 -8.42 -8.04 -24.19
CA MET A 1 -8.73 -7.76 -22.77
C MET A 1 -7.42 -7.62 -22.04
N THR A 2 -7.22 -6.54 -21.34
CA THR A 2 -6.00 -6.32 -20.55
C THR A 2 -6.04 -7.25 -19.34
N SER A 3 -5.01 -8.06 -19.13
CA SER A 3 -4.92 -8.91 -17.93
C SER A 3 -4.30 -8.14 -16.78
N VAL A 4 -4.86 -8.28 -15.58
CA VAL A 4 -4.45 -7.59 -14.35
C VAL A 4 -3.85 -8.60 -13.38
N LEU A 5 -2.65 -8.32 -12.89
CA LEU A 5 -2.02 -9.04 -11.80
C LEU A 5 -2.00 -8.18 -10.54
N ILE A 6 -2.44 -8.73 -9.41
CA ILE A 6 -2.37 -8.06 -8.10
C ILE A 6 -1.46 -8.90 -7.19
N ILE A 7 -0.26 -8.42 -6.95
CA ILE A 7 0.72 -8.98 -6.03
C ILE A 7 0.43 -8.42 -4.63
N GLY A 8 0.18 -9.26 -3.64
CA GLY A 8 -0.45 -8.88 -2.37
C GLY A 8 -1.98 -8.94 -2.45
N GLY A 9 -2.50 -9.81 -3.34
CA GLY A 9 -3.92 -9.94 -3.64
C GLY A 9 -4.78 -10.50 -2.51
N GLY A 10 -4.20 -11.18 -1.51
CA GLY A 10 -4.90 -11.68 -0.32
C GLY A 10 -5.18 -10.60 0.73
N GLY A 11 -4.45 -9.48 0.69
CA GLY A 11 -4.63 -8.37 1.62
C GLY A 11 -5.93 -7.59 1.41
N MET A 12 -6.32 -6.78 2.40
CA MET A 12 -7.56 -5.99 2.39
C MET A 12 -7.72 -5.12 1.12
N ILE A 13 -6.68 -4.39 0.72
CA ILE A 13 -6.72 -3.55 -0.49
C ILE A 13 -6.71 -4.43 -1.73
N GLY A 14 -5.90 -5.49 -1.76
CA GLY A 14 -5.82 -6.43 -2.87
C GLY A 14 -7.16 -7.08 -3.20
N GLN A 15 -7.89 -7.57 -2.19
CA GLN A 15 -9.23 -8.16 -2.35
C GLN A 15 -10.25 -7.15 -2.88
N LYS A 16 -10.27 -5.93 -2.32
CA LYS A 16 -11.18 -4.85 -2.78
C LYS A 16 -10.83 -4.38 -4.20
N LEU A 17 -9.55 -4.30 -4.52
CA LEU A 17 -9.08 -3.95 -5.86
C LEU A 17 -9.47 -5.04 -6.86
N ALA A 18 -9.24 -6.32 -6.55
CA ALA A 18 -9.66 -7.44 -7.36
C ALA A 18 -11.18 -7.43 -7.63
N SER A 19 -11.98 -7.20 -6.58
CA SER A 19 -13.44 -7.08 -6.72
C SER A 19 -13.86 -5.98 -7.68
N SER A 20 -13.09 -4.89 -7.78
CA SER A 20 -13.40 -3.79 -8.69
C SER A 20 -13.11 -4.10 -10.17
N TYR A 21 -12.31 -5.13 -10.45
CA TYR A 21 -11.96 -5.58 -11.81
C TYR A 21 -12.74 -6.81 -12.26
N ALA A 22 -13.15 -7.69 -11.35
CA ALA A 22 -13.63 -9.06 -11.63
C ALA A 22 -14.82 -9.17 -12.60
N LYS A 23 -15.43 -8.06 -12.97
CA LYS A 23 -16.55 -8.05 -13.96
C LYS A 23 -16.14 -7.75 -15.40
N SER A 24 -14.92 -7.25 -15.62
CA SER A 24 -14.51 -6.69 -16.92
C SER A 24 -13.21 -7.23 -17.46
N GLU A 25 -12.36 -7.88 -16.65
CA GLU A 25 -11.00 -8.24 -17.04
C GLU A 25 -10.54 -9.58 -16.44
N THR A 26 -9.52 -10.20 -17.04
CA THR A 26 -8.86 -11.36 -16.45
C THR A 26 -7.97 -10.91 -15.30
N VAL A 27 -8.31 -11.33 -14.09
CA VAL A 27 -7.59 -10.95 -12.87
C VAL A 27 -6.88 -12.17 -12.28
N SER A 28 -5.60 -12.00 -11.97
CA SER A 28 -4.80 -12.96 -11.21
C SER A 28 -4.30 -12.32 -9.91
N LEU A 29 -4.35 -13.08 -8.83
CA LEU A 29 -3.87 -12.66 -7.50
C LEU A 29 -2.70 -13.53 -7.08
N LEU A 30 -1.63 -12.91 -6.60
CA LEU A 30 -0.52 -13.61 -5.94
C LEU A 30 -0.46 -13.18 -4.47
N ASP A 31 -0.48 -14.13 -3.54
CA ASP A 31 -0.27 -13.89 -2.11
C ASP A 31 0.13 -15.19 -1.39
N MET A 32 0.70 -15.06 -0.19
CA MET A 32 1.00 -16.19 0.71
C MET A 32 -0.25 -16.80 1.35
N ALA A 33 -1.35 -16.06 1.42
CA ALA A 33 -2.63 -16.51 1.96
C ALA A 33 -3.80 -15.74 1.34
N PHE A 34 -4.95 -16.37 1.28
CA PHE A 34 -6.19 -15.75 0.84
C PHE A 34 -7.26 -15.91 1.91
N PRO A 35 -8.19 -14.94 2.05
CA PRO A 35 -9.34 -15.10 2.94
C PRO A 35 -10.19 -16.32 2.53
N GLU A 36 -10.62 -17.11 3.53
CA GLU A 36 -11.47 -18.30 3.31
C GLU A 36 -12.78 -17.95 2.63
N ASN A 37 -13.37 -16.82 2.97
CA ASN A 37 -14.67 -16.33 2.46
C ASN A 37 -14.51 -15.37 1.27
N SER A 38 -13.48 -15.54 0.45
CA SER A 38 -13.30 -14.74 -0.76
C SER A 38 -14.12 -15.34 -1.92
N ASP A 39 -15.30 -14.77 -2.20
CA ASP A 39 -16.20 -15.17 -3.29
C ASP A 39 -15.71 -14.67 -4.67
N LEU A 40 -14.48 -14.14 -4.76
CA LEU A 40 -13.93 -13.67 -6.02
C LEU A 40 -13.60 -14.84 -6.94
N ASN A 41 -14.30 -14.90 -8.06
CA ASN A 41 -14.00 -15.85 -9.14
C ASN A 41 -12.84 -15.34 -9.99
N VAL A 42 -11.62 -15.38 -9.40
CA VAL A 42 -10.38 -14.93 -10.02
C VAL A 42 -9.29 -15.97 -9.80
N LYS A 43 -8.28 -15.98 -10.66
CA LYS A 43 -7.14 -16.87 -10.50
C LYS A 43 -6.35 -16.52 -9.25
N LYS A 44 -6.21 -17.46 -8.32
CA LYS A 44 -5.42 -17.31 -7.09
C LYS A 44 -4.13 -18.12 -7.21
N ILE A 45 -2.99 -17.46 -7.01
CA ILE A 45 -1.66 -18.06 -7.01
C ILE A 45 -1.14 -17.96 -5.57
N LEU A 46 -1.00 -19.12 -4.93
CA LEU A 46 -0.47 -19.20 -3.56
C LEU A 46 1.04 -19.26 -3.62
N GLY A 47 1.71 -18.27 -2.99
CA GLY A 47 3.15 -18.24 -2.94
C GLY A 47 3.74 -16.93 -2.44
N SER A 48 5.04 -16.96 -2.16
CA SER A 48 5.80 -15.79 -1.73
C SER A 48 6.28 -14.94 -2.91
N VAL A 49 6.30 -13.63 -2.74
CA VAL A 49 6.94 -12.70 -3.69
C VAL A 49 8.46 -12.88 -3.74
N SER A 50 9.05 -13.51 -2.71
CA SER A 50 10.48 -13.82 -2.65
C SER A 50 10.84 -15.14 -3.35
N ASP A 51 9.84 -15.91 -3.80
CA ASP A 51 10.07 -17.13 -4.58
C ASP A 51 10.18 -16.78 -6.07
N ALA A 52 11.41 -16.81 -6.57
CA ALA A 52 11.69 -16.44 -7.96
C ALA A 52 10.97 -17.34 -8.98
N SER A 53 10.76 -18.63 -8.67
CA SER A 53 10.11 -19.57 -9.57
C SER A 53 8.61 -19.32 -9.69
N ILE A 54 7.96 -19.01 -8.57
CA ILE A 54 6.55 -18.60 -8.53
C ILE A 54 6.37 -17.29 -9.29
N MET A 55 7.25 -16.32 -9.07
CA MET A 55 7.20 -15.04 -9.76
C MET A 55 7.42 -15.21 -11.27
N GLU A 56 8.39 -16.00 -11.70
CA GLU A 56 8.64 -16.31 -13.11
C GLU A 56 7.41 -16.94 -13.78
N LYS A 57 6.81 -17.96 -13.15
CA LYS A 57 5.58 -18.59 -13.63
C LYS A 57 4.42 -17.60 -13.69
N THR A 58 4.31 -16.71 -12.71
CA THR A 58 3.24 -15.69 -12.67
C THR A 58 3.41 -14.67 -13.80
N LEU A 59 4.64 -14.21 -14.04
CA LEU A 59 4.95 -13.23 -15.08
C LEU A 59 4.98 -13.81 -16.49
N SER A 60 5.09 -15.14 -16.65
CA SER A 60 5.02 -15.78 -17.98
C SER A 60 3.67 -15.62 -18.68
N GLU A 61 2.63 -15.22 -17.94
CA GLU A 61 1.30 -14.87 -18.48
C GLU A 61 1.24 -13.46 -19.08
N LEU A 62 2.32 -12.70 -18.98
CA LEU A 62 2.48 -11.34 -19.53
C LEU A 62 1.33 -10.39 -19.16
N PRO A 63 1.05 -10.18 -17.86
CA PRO A 63 -0.01 -9.27 -17.44
C PRO A 63 0.24 -7.83 -17.93
N GLY A 64 -0.79 -7.19 -18.48
CA GLY A 64 -0.68 -5.82 -19.00
C GLY A 64 -0.60 -4.78 -17.91
N THR A 65 -1.34 -4.97 -16.79
CA THR A 65 -1.28 -4.10 -15.60
C THR A 65 -0.91 -4.92 -14.37
N ILE A 66 0.03 -4.43 -13.59
CA ILE A 66 0.51 -5.08 -12.36
C ILE A 66 0.39 -4.11 -11.19
N PHE A 67 -0.41 -4.47 -10.20
CA PHE A 67 -0.44 -3.78 -8.91
C PHE A 67 0.46 -4.51 -7.92
N TYR A 68 1.53 -3.85 -7.49
CA TYR A 68 2.44 -4.42 -6.49
C TYR A 68 2.11 -3.85 -5.12
N LEU A 69 1.32 -4.60 -4.34
CA LEU A 69 0.83 -4.22 -3.00
C LEU A 69 1.52 -5.01 -1.89
N ALA A 70 2.22 -6.10 -2.23
CA ALA A 70 2.87 -6.95 -1.25
C ALA A 70 3.95 -6.20 -0.47
N SER A 71 3.88 -6.28 0.84
CA SER A 71 4.85 -5.65 1.74
C SER A 71 4.62 -6.14 3.17
N ILE A 72 5.66 -6.31 3.96
CA ILE A 72 5.50 -6.33 5.40
C ILE A 72 5.39 -4.91 5.93
N VAL A 73 4.63 -4.74 7.01
CA VAL A 73 4.28 -3.43 7.57
C VAL A 73 5.39 -2.83 8.45
N SER A 74 5.25 -1.54 8.77
CA SER A 74 6.29 -0.75 9.44
C SER A 74 6.82 -1.36 10.74
N GLY A 75 5.96 -1.78 11.66
CA GLY A 75 6.40 -2.36 12.92
C GLY A 75 7.12 -3.70 12.75
N GLU A 76 6.67 -4.55 11.82
CA GLU A 76 7.37 -5.80 11.52
C GLU A 76 8.73 -5.54 10.84
N ALA A 77 8.82 -4.57 9.94
CA ALA A 77 10.07 -4.21 9.28
C ALA A 77 11.09 -3.59 10.26
N GLU A 78 10.63 -2.94 11.33
CA GLU A 78 11.49 -2.42 12.40
C GLU A 78 11.99 -3.55 13.31
N THR A 79 11.12 -4.46 13.70
CA THR A 79 11.49 -5.57 14.61
C THR A 79 12.29 -6.68 13.92
N ASN A 80 12.11 -6.86 12.61
CA ASN A 80 12.83 -7.86 11.82
C ASN A 80 13.44 -7.21 10.57
N PHE A 81 14.58 -6.55 10.79
CA PHE A 81 15.28 -5.77 9.78
C PHE A 81 15.58 -6.58 8.50
N SER A 82 16.19 -7.77 8.63
CA SER A 82 16.56 -8.61 7.47
C SER A 82 15.32 -9.00 6.66
N LYS A 83 14.27 -9.49 7.34
CA LYS A 83 13.01 -9.85 6.68
C LYS A 83 12.39 -8.65 5.95
N GLY A 84 12.51 -7.45 6.54
CA GLY A 84 12.06 -6.20 5.91
C GLY A 84 12.73 -5.97 4.57
N TRP A 85 14.05 -6.06 4.53
CA TRP A 85 14.82 -5.89 3.30
C TRP A 85 14.55 -6.99 2.29
N ASP A 86 14.47 -8.25 2.73
CA ASP A 86 14.24 -9.39 1.83
C ASP A 86 12.90 -9.29 1.12
N ILE A 87 11.83 -8.99 1.86
CA ILE A 87 10.47 -8.98 1.29
C ILE A 87 10.15 -7.64 0.60
N ASN A 88 10.51 -6.51 1.22
CA ASN A 88 10.10 -5.21 0.67
C ASN A 88 11.04 -4.74 -0.45
N VAL A 89 12.33 -5.08 -0.42
CA VAL A 89 13.32 -4.54 -1.36
C VAL A 89 13.87 -5.62 -2.31
N HIS A 90 14.46 -6.70 -1.78
CA HIS A 90 15.09 -7.70 -2.63
C HIS A 90 14.09 -8.44 -3.50
N ALA A 91 12.90 -8.78 -2.97
CA ALA A 91 11.85 -9.38 -3.77
C ALA A 91 11.33 -8.42 -4.86
N PHE A 92 11.22 -7.12 -4.55
CA PHE A 92 10.81 -6.12 -5.55
C PHE A 92 11.88 -5.93 -6.64
N TRP A 93 13.17 -5.93 -6.27
CA TRP A 93 14.25 -5.94 -7.24
C TRP A 93 14.19 -7.16 -8.16
N SER A 94 14.03 -8.37 -7.58
CA SER A 94 13.91 -9.62 -8.35
C SER A 94 12.72 -9.58 -9.32
N PHE A 95 11.58 -9.05 -8.87
CA PHE A 95 10.41 -8.83 -9.71
C PHE A 95 10.73 -7.91 -10.90
N LEU A 96 11.33 -6.75 -10.65
CA LEU A 96 11.69 -5.80 -11.71
C LEU A 96 12.72 -6.40 -12.68
N ALA A 97 13.71 -7.16 -12.18
CA ALA A 97 14.67 -7.85 -13.03
C ALA A 97 13.97 -8.84 -13.98
N GLN A 98 12.98 -9.60 -13.49
CA GLN A 98 12.19 -10.50 -14.35
C GLN A 98 11.32 -9.75 -15.36
N ILE A 99 10.77 -8.58 -15.02
CA ILE A 99 10.08 -7.71 -16.00
C ILE A 99 11.04 -7.30 -17.12
N ARG A 100 12.25 -6.87 -16.77
CA ARG A 100 13.29 -6.54 -17.77
C ARG A 100 13.63 -7.74 -18.65
N ASP A 101 13.74 -8.94 -18.07
CA ASP A 101 14.05 -10.15 -18.83
C ASP A 101 12.92 -10.50 -19.81
N GLN A 102 11.65 -10.34 -19.41
CA GLN A 102 10.51 -10.50 -20.33
C GLN A 102 10.48 -9.42 -21.42
N TYR A 103 10.82 -8.18 -21.09
CA TYR A 103 10.98 -7.10 -22.07
C TYR A 103 12.03 -7.47 -23.14
N LEU A 104 13.20 -7.97 -22.72
CA LEU A 104 14.27 -8.37 -23.64
C LEU A 104 13.87 -9.60 -24.48
N LYS A 105 13.25 -10.62 -23.88
CA LYS A 105 12.76 -11.82 -24.58
C LYS A 105 11.68 -11.49 -25.63
N SER A 106 10.90 -10.45 -25.39
CA SER A 106 9.86 -9.97 -26.32
C SER A 106 10.35 -8.93 -27.32
N GLU A 107 11.67 -8.70 -27.42
CA GLU A 107 12.25 -7.67 -28.28
C GLU A 107 11.65 -6.27 -28.02
N GLY A 108 11.35 -5.98 -26.76
CA GLY A 108 10.81 -4.69 -26.31
C GLY A 108 9.29 -4.52 -26.47
N GLN A 109 8.56 -5.56 -26.86
CA GLN A 109 7.11 -5.46 -27.07
C GLN A 109 6.32 -5.58 -25.77
N TYR A 110 6.79 -6.35 -24.78
CA TYR A 110 6.16 -6.47 -23.49
C TYR A 110 6.60 -5.33 -22.56
N LYS A 111 5.69 -4.41 -22.29
CA LYS A 111 5.88 -3.27 -21.40
C LYS A 111 4.68 -3.15 -20.45
N PRO A 112 4.65 -3.89 -19.34
CA PRO A 112 3.53 -3.80 -18.42
C PRO A 112 3.48 -2.44 -17.72
N LYS A 113 2.28 -2.03 -17.33
CA LYS A 113 2.08 -0.88 -16.45
C LYS A 113 2.11 -1.32 -14.99
N ILE A 114 3.08 -0.82 -14.22
CA ILE A 114 3.29 -1.18 -12.82
C ILE A 114 2.80 -0.05 -11.91
N ILE A 115 1.85 -0.36 -11.04
CA ILE A 115 1.38 0.55 -9.98
C ILE A 115 1.91 0.01 -8.65
N PHE A 116 2.92 0.69 -8.11
CA PHE A 116 3.55 0.31 -6.84
C PHE A 116 2.96 1.09 -5.68
N THR A 117 2.57 0.41 -4.61
CA THR A 117 2.15 1.08 -3.38
C THR A 117 3.35 1.44 -2.51
N SER A 118 3.71 2.73 -2.54
CA SER A 118 4.60 3.35 -1.57
C SER A 118 3.80 3.85 -0.36
N SER A 119 4.38 4.71 0.45
CA SER A 119 3.80 5.16 1.72
C SER A 119 4.26 6.57 2.06
N ILE A 120 3.46 7.31 2.81
CA ILE A 120 3.89 8.58 3.43
C ILE A 120 5.04 8.39 4.45
N ALA A 121 5.35 7.14 4.85
CA ALA A 121 6.52 6.83 5.68
C ALA A 121 7.86 7.15 5.01
N VAL A 122 7.88 7.47 3.71
CA VAL A 122 9.07 7.98 3.00
C VAL A 122 9.49 9.37 3.48
N PHE A 123 8.59 10.09 4.12
CA PHE A 123 8.87 11.43 4.66
C PHE A 123 9.30 11.37 6.11
N GLY A 124 10.12 12.33 6.52
CA GLY A 124 10.57 12.53 7.90
C GLY A 124 10.53 13.99 8.30
N SER A 125 10.34 14.23 9.60
CA SER A 125 10.35 15.58 10.18
C SER A 125 11.71 16.29 10.04
N PRO A 126 11.76 17.64 10.01
CA PRO A 126 10.64 18.56 10.18
C PRO A 126 9.76 18.64 8.94
N PHE A 127 8.45 18.76 9.14
CA PHE A 127 7.48 18.88 8.05
C PHE A 127 7.08 20.32 7.79
N PRO A 128 6.92 20.73 6.53
CA PRO A 128 6.23 21.98 6.19
C PRO A 128 4.73 21.85 6.43
N ASN A 129 3.99 22.96 6.35
CA ASN A 129 2.54 22.95 6.49
C ASN A 129 1.83 22.08 5.44
N LYS A 130 2.43 21.91 4.27
CA LYS A 130 1.94 21.05 3.18
C LYS A 130 3.11 20.29 2.55
N ILE A 131 2.91 19.04 2.27
CA ILE A 131 3.88 18.17 1.61
C ILE A 131 3.42 17.97 0.16
N SER A 132 4.21 18.46 -0.80
CA SER A 132 4.02 18.25 -2.23
C SER A 132 4.61 16.92 -2.70
N ASP A 133 4.34 16.53 -3.95
CA ASP A 133 4.88 15.29 -4.52
C ASP A 133 6.39 15.31 -4.68
N ASP A 134 6.98 16.49 -4.87
CA ASP A 134 8.42 16.75 -5.02
C ASP A 134 9.14 16.99 -3.68
N PHE A 135 8.41 16.95 -2.54
CA PHE A 135 9.04 17.08 -1.22
C PHE A 135 10.07 15.98 -1.00
N LEU A 136 11.23 16.37 -0.48
CA LEU A 136 12.37 15.47 -0.27
C LEU A 136 12.01 14.29 0.64
N THR A 137 12.30 13.07 0.20
CA THR A 137 12.17 11.89 1.04
C THR A 137 13.29 11.82 2.06
N ALA A 138 12.93 11.65 3.33
CA ALA A 138 13.85 11.57 4.46
C ALA A 138 13.31 10.59 5.52
N PRO A 139 13.20 9.30 5.18
CA PRO A 139 12.53 8.31 6.03
C PRO A 139 13.20 8.18 7.40
N ARG A 140 12.39 7.97 8.44
CA ARG A 140 12.82 7.78 9.82
C ARG A 140 12.65 6.33 10.30
N THR A 141 12.22 5.43 9.42
CA THR A 141 11.97 4.01 9.71
C THR A 141 12.57 3.13 8.63
N SER A 142 12.90 1.88 8.96
CA SER A 142 13.37 0.87 8.00
C SER A 142 12.35 0.69 6.87
N TYR A 143 11.06 0.62 7.20
CA TYR A 143 9.99 0.53 6.21
C TYR A 143 9.97 1.71 5.25
N GLY A 144 10.09 2.93 5.77
CA GLY A 144 10.16 4.13 4.93
C GLY A 144 11.36 4.12 3.99
N ALA A 145 12.55 3.75 4.51
CA ALA A 145 13.77 3.60 3.71
C ALA A 145 13.59 2.57 2.59
N GLN A 146 13.01 1.40 2.91
CA GLN A 146 12.71 0.35 1.95
C GLN A 146 11.77 0.84 0.84
N LYS A 147 10.72 1.61 1.18
CA LYS A 147 9.80 2.18 0.19
C LYS A 147 10.48 3.20 -0.72
N VAL A 148 11.36 4.06 -0.19
CA VAL A 148 12.17 5.00 -1.02
C VAL A 148 13.05 4.24 -2.00
N CYS A 149 13.75 3.19 -1.57
CA CYS A 149 14.55 2.35 -2.47
C CYS A 149 13.69 1.78 -3.62
N CYS A 150 12.49 1.30 -3.32
CA CYS A 150 11.58 0.76 -4.34
C CYS A 150 11.08 1.84 -5.30
N GLU A 151 10.77 3.06 -4.82
CA GLU A 151 10.41 4.19 -5.69
C GLU A 151 11.53 4.49 -6.70
N LEU A 152 12.79 4.54 -6.23
CA LEU A 152 13.96 4.82 -7.07
C LEU A 152 14.20 3.70 -8.09
N MET A 153 14.11 2.43 -7.66
CA MET A 153 14.26 1.29 -8.56
C MET A 153 13.19 1.31 -9.67
N LEU A 154 11.91 1.48 -9.32
CA LEU A 154 10.84 1.55 -10.30
C LEU A 154 11.05 2.70 -11.29
N ASN A 155 11.41 3.87 -10.78
CA ASN A 155 11.68 5.04 -11.62
C ASN A 155 12.80 4.79 -12.62
N ASP A 156 13.89 4.11 -12.24
CA ASP A 156 14.98 3.80 -13.16
C ASP A 156 14.54 2.80 -14.25
N PHE A 157 13.78 1.76 -13.89
CA PHE A 157 13.25 0.81 -14.85
C PHE A 157 12.29 1.45 -15.86
N ILE A 158 11.45 2.38 -15.41
CA ILE A 158 10.56 3.15 -16.29
C ILE A 158 11.38 4.08 -17.19
N ARG A 159 12.36 4.80 -16.65
CA ARG A 159 13.24 5.68 -17.41
C ARG A 159 14.01 4.90 -18.50
N LYS A 160 14.39 3.66 -18.23
CA LYS A 160 15.05 2.75 -19.16
C LYS A 160 14.09 2.14 -20.20
N GLY A 161 12.78 2.34 -20.02
CA GLY A 161 11.75 1.87 -20.96
C GLY A 161 11.37 0.40 -20.81
N PHE A 162 11.75 -0.28 -19.70
CA PHE A 162 11.42 -1.69 -19.48
C PHE A 162 9.95 -1.90 -19.05
N CYS A 163 9.35 -0.91 -18.46
CA CYS A 163 7.95 -0.89 -18.06
C CYS A 163 7.42 0.55 -18.06
N GLU A 164 6.12 0.67 -17.87
CA GLU A 164 5.41 1.93 -17.58
C GLU A 164 4.89 1.92 -16.14
N GLY A 165 4.32 3.04 -15.67
CA GLY A 165 3.64 3.12 -14.39
C GLY A 165 4.20 4.17 -13.44
N LEU A 166 3.90 4.02 -12.16
CA LEU A 166 4.27 4.97 -11.12
C LEU A 166 4.16 4.36 -9.72
N ALA A 167 4.79 5.01 -8.76
CA ALA A 167 4.59 4.73 -7.34
C ALA A 167 3.51 5.66 -6.76
N ILE A 168 2.68 5.13 -5.86
CA ILE A 168 1.66 5.88 -5.12
C ILE A 168 1.99 5.83 -3.63
N ARG A 169 2.23 6.97 -3.01
CA ARG A 169 2.45 7.12 -1.57
C ARG A 169 1.11 7.14 -0.86
N LEU A 170 0.74 5.98 -0.32
CA LEU A 170 -0.52 5.85 0.40
C LEU A 170 -0.45 6.55 1.77
N PRO A 171 -1.51 7.29 2.15
CA PRO A 171 -1.70 7.74 3.52
C PRO A 171 -2.05 6.57 4.44
N THR A 172 -2.27 6.82 5.72
CA THR A 172 -2.83 5.81 6.61
C THR A 172 -4.24 5.44 6.17
N ILE A 173 -4.42 4.18 5.80
CA ILE A 173 -5.73 3.67 5.41
C ILE A 173 -6.55 3.39 6.67
N CYS A 174 -7.64 4.14 6.83
CA CYS A 174 -8.53 4.14 8.00
C CYS A 174 -10.01 4.20 7.54
N VAL A 175 -10.89 3.38 8.08
CA VAL A 175 -10.73 2.36 9.12
C VAL A 175 -10.44 1.01 8.47
N ARG A 176 -9.41 0.31 8.95
CA ARG A 176 -9.12 -1.07 8.51
C ARG A 176 -10.01 -2.04 9.29
N PRO A 177 -10.78 -2.91 8.61
CA PRO A 177 -11.56 -3.96 9.26
C PRO A 177 -10.64 -5.07 9.80
N GLY A 178 -11.22 -5.94 10.62
CA GLY A 178 -10.54 -7.12 11.16
C GLY A 178 -9.63 -6.81 12.36
N LYS A 179 -8.69 -7.71 12.63
CA LYS A 179 -7.79 -7.60 13.80
C LYS A 179 -6.72 -6.50 13.58
N PRO A 180 -6.22 -5.87 14.65
CA PRO A 180 -5.06 -4.98 14.59
C PRO A 180 -3.86 -5.69 13.94
N ASN A 181 -3.05 -4.94 13.20
CA ASN A 181 -1.77 -5.41 12.67
C ASN A 181 -0.60 -4.65 13.31
N LEU A 182 0.63 -5.05 12.97
CA LEU A 182 1.85 -4.46 13.50
C LEU A 182 2.25 -3.12 12.85
N ALA A 183 1.39 -2.47 12.06
CA ALA A 183 1.67 -1.14 11.56
C ALA A 183 1.64 -0.12 12.70
N ALA A 184 2.64 0.76 12.80
CA ALA A 184 2.68 1.82 13.79
C ALA A 184 1.41 2.70 13.78
N SER A 185 0.83 2.94 12.60
CA SER A 185 -0.43 3.67 12.41
C SER A 185 -1.70 2.84 12.65
N SER A 186 -1.59 1.60 13.17
CA SER A 186 -2.75 0.72 13.37
C SER A 186 -3.76 1.27 14.37
N PHE A 187 -3.27 2.04 15.36
CA PHE A 187 -4.11 2.64 16.39
C PHE A 187 -5.15 3.62 15.83
N PHE A 188 -4.88 4.34 14.73
CA PHE A 188 -5.86 5.23 14.10
C PHE A 188 -7.12 4.50 13.64
N SER A 189 -6.98 3.24 13.20
CA SER A 189 -8.14 2.39 12.95
C SER A 189 -8.70 1.81 14.25
N GLY A 190 -7.84 1.50 15.22
CA GLY A 190 -8.20 0.91 16.51
C GLY A 190 -9.15 1.79 17.32
N ILE A 191 -8.84 3.09 17.46
CA ILE A 191 -9.65 4.04 18.24
C ILE A 191 -11.06 4.28 17.66
N ILE A 192 -11.34 3.78 16.46
CA ILE A 192 -12.67 3.80 15.84
C ILE A 192 -13.28 2.41 15.83
N ARG A 193 -12.54 1.42 15.33
CA ARG A 193 -13.04 0.05 15.09
C ARG A 193 -13.41 -0.67 16.39
N GLU A 194 -12.52 -0.65 17.39
CA GLU A 194 -12.74 -1.35 18.65
C GLU A 194 -13.94 -0.78 19.41
N PRO A 195 -14.07 0.55 19.63
CA PRO A 195 -15.25 1.13 20.26
C PRO A 195 -16.56 0.83 19.55
N LEU A 196 -16.57 0.82 18.21
CA LEU A 196 -17.75 0.43 17.43
C LEU A 196 -18.15 -1.05 17.62
N ASN A 197 -17.23 -1.88 18.11
CA ASN A 197 -17.48 -3.28 18.48
C ASN A 197 -17.61 -3.48 20.00
N GLY A 198 -17.75 -2.41 20.79
CA GLY A 198 -17.87 -2.47 22.25
C GLY A 198 -16.56 -2.85 22.95
N LEU A 199 -15.41 -2.72 22.31
CA LEU A 199 -14.09 -3.07 22.83
C LEU A 199 -13.29 -1.82 23.20
N LYS A 200 -12.42 -1.95 24.20
CA LYS A 200 -11.47 -0.89 24.55
C LYS A 200 -10.40 -0.71 23.48
N ALA A 201 -10.00 0.55 23.25
CA ALA A 201 -8.92 0.92 22.34
C ALA A 201 -7.86 1.76 23.06
N ASN A 202 -6.59 1.47 22.81
CA ASN A 202 -5.49 2.28 23.32
C ASN A 202 -5.19 3.45 22.36
N LEU A 203 -5.03 4.65 22.91
CA LEU A 203 -4.56 5.84 22.22
C LEU A 203 -3.12 6.16 22.68
N PRO A 204 -2.09 5.85 21.85
CA PRO A 204 -0.69 5.98 22.24
C PRO A 204 -0.10 7.38 22.03
N VAL A 205 -0.86 8.30 21.44
CA VAL A 205 -0.41 9.67 21.12
C VAL A 205 -1.39 10.69 21.68
N SER A 206 -0.99 11.97 21.72
CA SER A 206 -1.88 13.05 22.13
C SER A 206 -2.94 13.35 21.06
N THR A 207 -4.05 13.98 21.46
CA THR A 207 -5.21 14.21 20.59
C THR A 207 -4.98 15.32 19.54
N ASP A 208 -3.97 16.16 19.71
CA ASP A 208 -3.57 17.20 18.76
C ASP A 208 -2.73 16.69 17.58
N VAL A 209 -2.24 15.43 17.65
CA VAL A 209 -1.49 14.82 16.56
C VAL A 209 -2.33 14.81 15.27
N ARG A 210 -1.84 15.54 14.27
CA ARG A 210 -2.45 15.61 12.95
C ARG A 210 -1.85 14.57 12.02
N HIS A 211 -2.70 13.86 11.29
CA HIS A 211 -2.25 12.81 10.38
C HIS A 211 -3.08 12.80 9.08
N TRP A 212 -2.54 12.13 8.06
CA TRP A 212 -3.13 12.02 6.72
C TRP A 212 -3.78 10.65 6.54
N HIS A 213 -5.07 10.64 6.20
CA HIS A 213 -5.90 9.44 6.10
C HIS A 213 -6.59 9.31 4.76
N ALA A 214 -6.88 8.06 4.38
CA ALA A 214 -7.82 7.74 3.33
C ALA A 214 -8.62 6.49 3.67
N SER A 215 -9.85 6.39 3.15
CA SER A 215 -10.64 5.18 3.31
C SER A 215 -10.11 4.05 2.41
N PRO A 216 -10.38 2.77 2.74
CA PRO A 216 -10.08 1.66 1.84
C PRO A 216 -10.72 1.83 0.45
N ARG A 217 -11.94 2.40 0.38
CA ARG A 217 -12.62 2.67 -0.89
C ARG A 217 -11.89 3.72 -1.72
N SER A 218 -11.45 4.81 -1.09
CA SER A 218 -10.67 5.85 -1.76
C SER A 218 -9.35 5.32 -2.27
N ALA A 219 -8.65 4.47 -1.48
CA ALA A 219 -7.40 3.87 -1.90
C ALA A 219 -7.57 2.99 -3.16
N VAL A 220 -8.61 2.15 -3.20
CA VAL A 220 -8.93 1.33 -4.38
C VAL A 220 -9.27 2.20 -5.58
N GLY A 221 -10.11 3.23 -5.39
CA GLY A 221 -10.49 4.15 -6.47
C GLY A 221 -9.27 4.88 -7.06
N PHE A 222 -8.35 5.33 -6.20
CA PHE A 222 -7.14 6.01 -6.63
C PHE A 222 -6.15 5.07 -7.34
N LEU A 223 -5.96 3.85 -6.84
CA LEU A 223 -5.13 2.83 -7.50
C LEU A 223 -5.69 2.48 -8.90
N ARG A 224 -7.04 2.34 -9.01
CA ARG A 224 -7.70 2.16 -10.31
C ARG A 224 -7.45 3.35 -11.24
N HIS A 225 -7.59 4.58 -10.73
CA HIS A 225 -7.33 5.78 -11.51
C HIS A 225 -5.86 5.88 -11.95
N ALA A 226 -4.91 5.45 -11.10
CA ALA A 226 -3.50 5.46 -11.42
C ALA A 226 -3.15 4.65 -12.69
N GLU A 227 -3.93 3.62 -13.02
CA GLU A 227 -3.79 2.87 -14.26
C GLU A 227 -4.01 3.74 -15.51
N SER A 228 -4.91 4.71 -15.45
CA SER A 228 -5.22 5.61 -16.57
C SER A 228 -4.32 6.84 -16.67
N LEU A 229 -3.49 7.10 -15.64
CA LEU A 229 -2.63 8.28 -15.65
C LEU A 229 -1.52 8.17 -16.71
N ASP A 230 -1.34 9.25 -17.47
CA ASP A 230 -0.20 9.42 -18.34
C ASP A 230 0.96 10.07 -17.56
N ARG A 231 2.04 9.32 -17.37
CA ARG A 231 3.22 9.82 -16.67
C ARG A 231 3.88 11.00 -17.40
N ASN A 232 3.79 11.07 -18.73
CA ASN A 232 4.37 12.17 -19.51
C ASN A 232 3.63 13.50 -19.27
N ALA A 233 2.40 13.45 -18.80
CA ALA A 233 1.64 14.64 -18.39
C ALA A 233 1.97 15.11 -16.98
N MET A 234 2.80 14.39 -16.22
CA MET A 234 3.18 14.76 -14.87
C MET A 234 4.35 15.74 -14.88
N THR A 235 4.27 16.74 -14.00
CA THR A 235 5.33 17.75 -13.87
C THR A 235 6.58 17.23 -13.17
N PHE A 236 6.50 16.00 -12.59
CA PHE A 236 7.61 15.43 -11.86
C PHE A 236 7.67 13.88 -12.01
N ASN A 237 8.89 13.36 -11.98
CA ASN A 237 9.21 11.96 -12.31
C ASN A 237 9.40 11.09 -11.04
N GLY A 238 8.42 11.03 -10.17
CA GLY A 238 8.61 10.29 -8.93
C GLY A 238 7.42 9.43 -8.55
N ALA A 239 7.05 9.55 -7.30
CA ALA A 239 5.87 8.96 -6.71
C ALA A 239 4.83 10.05 -6.43
N LEU A 240 3.56 9.76 -6.65
CA LEU A 240 2.45 10.65 -6.30
C LEU A 240 1.99 10.41 -4.86
N ASN A 241 1.73 11.49 -4.14
CA ASN A 241 1.02 11.42 -2.88
C ASN A 241 -0.47 11.17 -3.15
N MET A 242 -1.01 10.08 -2.62
CA MET A 242 -2.44 9.84 -2.76
C MET A 242 -3.23 10.94 -2.04
N PRO A 243 -4.26 11.55 -2.66
CA PRO A 243 -5.17 12.46 -1.99
C PRO A 243 -5.86 11.81 -0.78
N GLY A 244 -6.04 12.59 0.27
CA GLY A 244 -6.64 12.11 1.51
C GLY A 244 -7.15 13.24 2.38
N LEU A 245 -7.53 12.91 3.61
CA LEU A 245 -8.01 13.83 4.63
C LEU A 245 -6.95 14.01 5.70
N SER A 246 -6.56 15.26 5.96
CA SER A 246 -5.72 15.63 7.10
C SER A 246 -6.63 15.99 8.29
N CYS A 247 -6.54 15.23 9.37
CA CYS A 247 -7.29 15.51 10.59
C CYS A 247 -6.45 15.20 11.84
N THR A 248 -6.83 15.80 12.97
CA THR A 248 -6.27 15.46 14.28
C THR A 248 -6.91 14.20 14.84
N VAL A 249 -6.27 13.59 15.83
CA VAL A 249 -6.88 12.49 16.61
C VAL A 249 -8.16 12.97 17.29
N GLU A 250 -8.20 14.21 17.80
CA GLU A 250 -9.41 14.77 18.39
C GLU A 250 -10.56 14.84 17.38
N GLU A 251 -10.30 15.33 16.18
CA GLU A 251 -11.28 15.34 15.09
C GLU A 251 -11.80 13.95 14.74
N GLN A 252 -10.93 12.92 14.81
CA GLN A 252 -11.35 11.51 14.65
C GLN A 252 -12.26 11.02 15.79
N ILE A 253 -11.91 11.34 17.04
CA ILE A 253 -12.72 10.98 18.22
C ILE A 253 -14.08 11.68 18.17
N GLU A 254 -14.11 12.94 17.74
CA GLU A 254 -15.36 13.67 17.59
C GLU A 254 -16.25 13.09 16.48
N ALA A 255 -15.65 12.64 15.38
CA ALA A 255 -16.38 11.90 14.36
C ALA A 255 -16.98 10.57 14.89
N LEU A 256 -16.24 9.84 15.73
CA LEU A 256 -16.78 8.66 16.41
C LEU A 256 -17.92 9.04 17.34
N ARG A 257 -17.78 10.13 18.11
CA ARG A 257 -18.82 10.63 19.03
C ARG A 257 -20.11 10.97 18.29
N SER A 258 -19.98 11.64 17.16
CA SER A 258 -21.15 12.06 16.37
C SER A 258 -21.95 10.89 15.80
N ILE A 259 -21.31 9.75 15.55
CA ILE A 259 -21.91 8.56 14.93
C ILE A 259 -22.37 7.54 15.98
N ALA A 260 -21.55 7.29 17.00
CA ALA A 260 -21.74 6.20 17.95
C ALA A 260 -21.99 6.66 19.40
N GLY A 261 -22.01 7.98 19.63
CA GLY A 261 -22.28 8.56 20.94
C GLY A 261 -21.12 8.51 21.93
N ASN A 262 -21.35 9.06 23.12
CA ASN A 262 -20.33 9.18 24.16
C ASN A 262 -19.89 7.83 24.73
N GLU A 263 -20.76 6.83 24.74
CA GLU A 263 -20.42 5.50 25.30
C GLU A 263 -19.30 4.83 24.49
N ALA A 264 -19.30 4.98 23.16
CA ALA A 264 -18.21 4.50 22.33
C ALA A 264 -16.89 5.22 22.66
N VAL A 265 -16.93 6.55 22.84
CA VAL A 265 -15.72 7.35 23.14
C VAL A 265 -15.10 7.00 24.49
N LYS A 266 -15.91 6.63 25.50
CA LYS A 266 -15.42 6.18 26.82
C LYS A 266 -14.55 4.90 26.75
N LEU A 267 -14.63 4.15 25.65
CA LEU A 267 -13.81 2.96 25.43
C LEU A 267 -12.40 3.28 24.94
N ILE A 268 -12.09 4.55 24.60
CA ILE A 268 -10.74 4.99 24.21
C ILE A 268 -9.95 5.33 25.48
N GLU A 269 -8.88 4.58 25.72
CA GLU A 269 -7.99 4.79 26.86
C GLU A 269 -6.69 5.45 26.39
N ALA A 270 -6.37 6.64 26.91
CA ALA A 270 -5.08 7.28 26.66
C ALA A 270 -3.97 6.48 27.37
N LYS A 271 -3.06 5.91 26.58
CA LYS A 271 -1.87 5.19 27.04
C LYS A 271 -0.69 5.63 26.19
N PRO A 272 -0.11 6.82 26.47
CA PRO A 272 1.04 7.34 25.73
C PRO A 272 2.19 6.33 25.71
N ASP A 273 2.80 6.11 24.55
CA ASP A 273 4.04 5.34 24.45
C ASP A 273 5.15 6.14 25.14
N GLU A 274 5.91 5.52 26.01
CA GLU A 274 7.05 6.10 26.74
C GLU A 274 8.32 6.25 25.88
N LYS A 275 8.18 6.32 24.55
CA LYS A 275 9.31 6.36 23.61
C LYS A 275 9.44 7.70 22.90
#